data_e2573b02cf9c42ae5e6ea14493d17a5d
#
_entry.id   e2573b02cf9c42ae5e6ea14493d17a5d
#
_cell.length_a   1.000
_cell.length_b   1.000
_cell.length_c   1.000
_cell.angle_alpha   90.00
_cell.angle_beta   90.00
_cell.angle_gamma   90.00
#
_symmetry.space_group_name_H-M   'P 1'
#
loop_
_entity.id
_entity.type
_entity.pdbx_description
1 polymer ?
#
loop_
_entity_poly.entity_id
_entity_poly.type
_entity_poly.pdbx_seq_one_letter_code
_entity_poly.pdbx_strand_id
1 'polypeptide(L)'
;KLYKAKIINQIDYQRLLRFKTANITFRVQPFKYSASEISKKVDITDETSINFYNNGNVESKPQIKIYGTGVINFKLEGRTIFTYTFSSDDTYVVIDSDKQDAYVGSILKNRFMNGDFPIFQKGKNTISWDGTITKIEISNYSRWI
;
A
#
# COMPACT_ATOMS: atom_id res chain seq x y z
N LYS A 1 18.02 -0.87 0.26
CA LYS A 1 16.97 -1.66 -0.39
C LYS A 1 16.88 -3.03 0.22
N LEU A 2 15.68 -3.57 0.34
CA LEU A 2 15.39 -4.86 0.93
C LEU A 2 14.81 -5.81 -0.13
N TYR A 3 15.05 -7.11 0.05
CA TYR A 3 14.43 -8.15 -0.75
C TYR A 3 13.47 -8.96 0.11
N LYS A 4 12.30 -9.32 -0.44
CA LYS A 4 11.45 -10.36 0.16
C LYS A 4 12.02 -11.72 -0.26
N ALA A 5 12.50 -12.50 0.70
CA ALA A 5 13.11 -13.81 0.45
C ALA A 5 12.51 -14.89 1.37
N LYS A 6 12.52 -16.13 0.88
CA LYS A 6 12.09 -17.30 1.64
C LYS A 6 13.19 -18.37 1.56
N ILE A 7 13.50 -18.99 2.69
CA ILE A 7 14.37 -20.18 2.73
C ILE A 7 13.60 -21.35 2.12
N ILE A 8 14.22 -22.06 1.18
CA ILE A 8 13.58 -23.13 0.40
C ILE A 8 14.21 -24.50 0.60
N ASN A 9 15.32 -24.61 1.30
CA ASN A 9 15.96 -25.89 1.59
C ASN A 9 15.85 -26.27 3.06
N GLN A 10 15.94 -27.56 3.33
CA GLN A 10 16.15 -28.07 4.68
C GLN A 10 17.61 -27.86 5.07
N ILE A 11 17.83 -27.52 6.33
CA ILE A 11 19.18 -27.44 6.90
C ILE A 11 19.55 -28.83 7.39
N ASP A 12 20.64 -29.38 6.85
CA ASP A 12 21.20 -30.64 7.32
C ASP A 12 21.79 -30.46 8.74
N TYR A 13 21.02 -30.91 9.72
CA TYR A 13 21.37 -30.75 11.12
C TYR A 13 22.61 -31.55 11.51
N GLN A 14 22.81 -32.75 10.95
CA GLN A 14 24.01 -33.59 11.21
C GLN A 14 25.26 -32.92 10.69
N ARG A 15 25.18 -32.36 9.47
CA ARG A 15 26.28 -31.60 8.89
C ARG A 15 26.61 -30.36 9.69
N LEU A 16 25.57 -29.61 10.16
CA LEU A 16 25.75 -28.44 11.02
C LEU A 16 26.46 -28.80 12.33
N LEU A 17 26.07 -29.88 13.00
CA LEU A 17 26.70 -30.34 14.24
C LEU A 17 28.12 -30.79 14.03
N ARG A 18 28.40 -31.54 12.96
CA ARG A 18 29.73 -32.15 12.70
C ARG A 18 30.74 -31.14 12.14
N PHE A 19 30.32 -30.31 11.20
CA PHE A 19 31.19 -29.40 10.45
C PHE A 19 31.01 -27.92 10.80
N LYS A 20 30.05 -27.58 11.66
CA LYS A 20 29.72 -26.20 12.03
C LYS A 20 29.35 -25.31 10.83
N THR A 21 28.93 -25.93 9.72
CA THR A 21 28.55 -25.24 8.48
C THR A 21 27.20 -25.70 8.00
N ALA A 22 26.41 -24.78 7.44
CA ALA A 22 25.14 -25.06 6.79
C ALA A 22 25.02 -24.26 5.49
N ASN A 23 24.44 -24.88 4.46
CA ASN A 23 24.07 -24.18 3.22
C ASN A 23 22.61 -23.72 3.34
N ILE A 24 22.38 -22.43 3.14
CA ILE A 24 21.04 -21.85 3.14
C ILE A 24 20.74 -21.32 1.74
N THR A 25 19.65 -21.79 1.14
CA THR A 25 19.20 -21.34 -0.18
C THR A 25 17.99 -20.46 -0.03
N PHE A 26 18.05 -19.28 -0.62
CA PHE A 26 16.96 -18.32 -0.63
C PHE A 26 16.29 -18.27 -2.00
N ARG A 27 14.96 -18.32 -2.02
CA ARG A 27 14.17 -17.84 -3.16
C ARG A 27 13.84 -16.38 -2.92
N VAL A 28 14.28 -15.51 -3.81
CA VAL A 28 14.09 -14.06 -3.71
C VAL A 28 13.06 -13.61 -4.72
N GLN A 29 12.16 -12.71 -4.30
CA GLN A 29 11.26 -12.05 -5.24
C GLN A 29 12.04 -11.10 -6.16
N PRO A 30 11.59 -10.87 -7.41
CA PRO A 30 12.32 -10.04 -8.38
C PRO A 30 12.41 -8.57 -7.97
N PHE A 31 11.52 -8.12 -7.08
CA PHE A 31 11.49 -6.72 -6.66
C PHE A 31 12.38 -6.45 -5.46
N LYS A 32 13.10 -5.34 -5.53
CA LYS A 32 13.75 -4.69 -4.39
C LYS A 32 12.80 -3.64 -3.83
N TYR A 33 12.69 -3.57 -2.52
CA TYR A 33 11.84 -2.60 -1.83
C TYR A 33 12.68 -1.52 -1.15
N SER A 34 12.12 -0.34 -0.98
CA SER A 34 12.73 0.68 -0.12
C SER A 34 12.92 0.12 1.29
N ALA A 35 14.03 0.45 1.94
CA ALA A 35 14.25 0.09 3.34
C ALA A 35 13.39 0.93 4.29
N SER A 36 12.96 2.11 3.83
CA SER A 36 12.07 3.00 4.56
C SER A 36 10.79 3.23 3.78
N GLU A 37 9.71 3.40 4.49
CA GLU A 37 8.43 3.83 3.98
C GLU A 37 8.49 5.31 3.60
N ILE A 38 7.88 5.68 2.47
CA ILE A 38 7.60 7.07 2.15
C ILE A 38 6.18 7.33 2.62
N SER A 39 6.01 8.17 3.62
CA SER A 39 4.70 8.56 4.10
C SER A 39 4.41 10.04 3.83
N LYS A 40 3.17 10.32 3.50
CA LYS A 40 2.65 11.68 3.32
C LYS A 40 1.32 11.79 4.05
N LYS A 41 1.21 12.79 4.91
CA LYS A 41 -0.04 13.15 5.61
C LYS A 41 -0.47 14.52 5.15
N VAL A 42 -1.71 14.64 4.77
CA VAL A 42 -2.28 15.91 4.28
C VAL A 42 -3.63 16.11 4.95
N ASP A 43 -3.76 17.18 5.71
CA ASP A 43 -5.03 17.66 6.22
C ASP A 43 -5.70 18.48 5.09
N ILE A 44 -6.92 18.12 4.74
CA ILE A 44 -7.65 18.72 3.63
C ILE A 44 -8.48 19.89 4.17
N THR A 45 -8.13 21.10 3.75
CA THR A 45 -8.90 22.31 4.05
C THR A 45 -9.62 22.83 2.79
N ASP A 46 -8.82 23.12 1.76
CA ASP A 46 -9.33 23.67 0.50
C ASP A 46 -8.77 22.92 -0.73
N GLU A 47 -7.89 21.95 -0.51
CA GLU A 47 -7.31 21.17 -1.60
C GLU A 47 -8.34 20.20 -2.20
N THR A 48 -8.35 20.15 -3.53
CA THR A 48 -9.15 19.19 -4.32
C THR A 48 -8.28 18.07 -4.90
N SER A 49 -6.96 18.22 -4.81
CA SER A 49 -5.99 17.25 -5.29
C SER A 49 -4.66 17.34 -4.55
N ILE A 50 -3.95 16.22 -4.50
CA ILE A 50 -2.60 16.12 -3.95
C ILE A 50 -1.71 15.33 -4.89
N ASN A 51 -0.40 15.59 -4.84
CA ASN A 51 0.59 14.84 -5.60
C ASN A 51 1.40 13.94 -4.69
N PHE A 52 1.63 12.72 -5.15
CA PHE A 52 2.52 11.75 -4.50
C PHE A 52 3.55 11.23 -5.51
N TYR A 53 4.81 11.11 -5.09
CA TYR A 53 5.90 10.63 -5.94
C TYR A 53 6.29 9.20 -5.57
N ASN A 54 6.19 8.28 -6.54
CA ASN A 54 6.78 6.95 -6.44
C ASN A 54 8.21 7.01 -6.98
N ASN A 55 9.19 6.90 -6.09
CA ASN A 55 10.63 6.98 -6.42
C ASN A 55 11.19 5.66 -7.00
N GLY A 56 10.38 4.62 -7.11
CA GLY A 56 10.75 3.36 -7.72
C GLY A 56 10.87 3.44 -9.24
N ASN A 57 11.42 2.41 -9.86
CA ASN A 57 11.41 2.29 -11.32
C ASN A 57 10.25 1.44 -11.85
N VAL A 58 9.44 0.89 -10.97
CA VAL A 58 8.21 0.16 -11.27
C VAL A 58 7.04 0.71 -10.45
N GLU A 59 5.84 0.30 -10.78
CA GLU A 59 4.64 0.62 -10.03
C GLU A 59 4.73 0.17 -8.56
N SER A 60 3.99 0.82 -7.68
CA SER A 60 3.90 0.45 -6.27
C SER A 60 2.46 0.35 -5.80
N LYS A 61 2.26 -0.39 -4.72
CA LYS A 61 0.96 -0.67 -4.12
C LYS A 61 0.88 0.06 -2.78
N PRO A 62 0.26 1.24 -2.75
CA PRO A 62 0.19 2.06 -1.54
C PRO A 62 -0.80 1.49 -0.52
N GLN A 63 -0.61 1.90 0.72
CA GLN A 63 -1.64 1.89 1.74
C GLN A 63 -2.12 3.32 1.94
N ILE A 64 -3.43 3.55 1.81
CA ILE A 64 -4.03 4.88 1.90
C ILE A 64 -5.07 4.88 3.01
N LYS A 65 -4.86 5.71 4.02
CA LYS A 65 -5.85 5.95 5.07
C LYS A 65 -6.59 7.25 4.76
N ILE A 66 -7.90 7.15 4.62
CA ILE A 66 -8.78 8.24 4.24
C ILE A 66 -9.72 8.53 5.39
N TYR A 67 -9.76 9.77 5.84
CA TYR A 67 -10.72 10.27 6.82
C TYR A 67 -11.80 11.06 6.08
N GLY A 68 -13.05 10.70 6.30
CA GLY A 68 -14.16 11.33 5.60
C GLY A 68 -15.51 10.82 6.05
N THR A 69 -16.54 11.22 5.34
CA THR A 69 -17.93 10.84 5.60
C THR A 69 -18.71 10.69 4.30
N GLY A 70 -19.80 9.91 4.36
CA GLY A 70 -20.69 9.72 3.22
C GLY A 70 -20.06 8.90 2.10
N VAL A 71 -20.34 9.26 0.86
CA VAL A 71 -19.80 8.59 -0.33
C VAL A 71 -18.65 9.40 -0.89
N ILE A 72 -17.52 8.75 -1.11
CA ILE A 72 -16.36 9.34 -1.76
C ILE A 72 -15.99 8.60 -3.04
N ASN A 73 -15.51 9.33 -4.04
CA ASN A 73 -14.88 8.76 -5.23
C ASN A 73 -13.40 9.12 -5.21
N PHE A 74 -12.54 8.10 -5.11
CA PHE A 74 -11.10 8.28 -5.15
C PHE A 74 -10.61 8.19 -6.60
N LYS A 75 -9.80 9.16 -7.01
CA LYS A 75 -9.33 9.31 -8.38
C LYS A 75 -7.81 9.34 -8.45
N LEU A 76 -7.25 8.68 -9.47
CA LEU A 76 -5.86 8.82 -9.88
C LEU A 76 -5.83 9.35 -11.33
N GLU A 77 -5.03 10.39 -11.57
CA GLU A 77 -4.91 11.04 -12.88
C GLU A 77 -6.28 11.38 -13.50
N GLY A 78 -7.21 11.84 -12.64
CA GLY A 78 -8.58 12.20 -13.04
C GLY A 78 -9.55 11.03 -13.26
N ARG A 79 -9.09 9.78 -13.20
CA ARG A 79 -9.93 8.58 -13.33
C ARG A 79 -10.37 8.07 -11.96
N THR A 80 -11.67 7.81 -11.81
CA THR A 80 -12.19 7.13 -10.61
C THR A 80 -11.63 5.71 -10.55
N ILE A 81 -10.94 5.40 -9.46
CA ILE A 81 -10.39 4.06 -9.18
C ILE A 81 -11.38 3.27 -8.34
N PHE A 82 -11.89 3.89 -7.29
CA PHE A 82 -12.92 3.27 -6.46
C PHE A 82 -13.87 4.31 -5.86
N THR A 83 -15.03 3.81 -5.47
CA THR A 83 -16.01 4.52 -4.63
C THR A 83 -16.06 3.82 -3.28
N TYR A 84 -16.05 4.58 -2.20
CA TYR A 84 -16.22 4.04 -0.85
C TYR A 84 -17.38 4.75 -0.15
N THR A 85 -18.21 3.97 0.55
CA THR A 85 -19.33 4.48 1.34
C THR A 85 -19.02 4.31 2.82
N PHE A 86 -18.78 5.40 3.53
CA PHE A 86 -18.59 5.37 4.98
C PHE A 86 -19.89 4.97 5.69
N SER A 87 -19.78 4.05 6.66
CA SER A 87 -20.87 3.84 7.62
C SER A 87 -20.89 4.98 8.64
N SER A 88 -22.03 5.17 9.33
CA SER A 88 -22.21 6.25 10.32
C SER A 88 -21.18 6.24 11.45
N ASP A 89 -20.62 5.07 11.74
CA ASP A 89 -19.71 4.85 12.88
C ASP A 89 -18.24 4.93 12.48
N ASP A 90 -17.93 4.91 11.16
CA ASP A 90 -16.56 4.92 10.66
C ASP A 90 -16.13 6.37 10.35
N THR A 91 -15.05 6.81 10.96
CA THR A 91 -14.43 8.14 10.69
C THR A 91 -13.29 8.05 9.70
N TYR A 92 -12.80 6.87 9.41
CA TYR A 92 -11.74 6.61 8.45
C TYR A 92 -11.87 5.22 7.84
N VAL A 93 -11.14 4.99 6.76
CA VAL A 93 -10.92 3.67 6.17
C VAL A 93 -9.46 3.55 5.73
N VAL A 94 -8.90 2.36 5.84
CA VAL A 94 -7.58 2.02 5.29
C VAL A 94 -7.80 1.18 4.03
N ILE A 95 -7.28 1.67 2.91
CA ILE A 95 -7.25 0.96 1.62
C ILE A 95 -5.84 0.43 1.41
N ASP A 96 -5.67 -0.88 1.52
CA ASP A 96 -4.37 -1.55 1.39
C ASP A 96 -4.28 -2.25 0.04
N SER A 97 -3.57 -1.65 -0.89
CA SER A 97 -3.44 -2.16 -2.25
C SER A 97 -2.58 -3.41 -2.36
N ASP A 98 -1.66 -3.65 -1.43
CA ASP A 98 -0.84 -4.87 -1.43
C ASP A 98 -1.63 -6.09 -0.98
N LYS A 99 -2.48 -5.92 0.04
CA LYS A 99 -3.39 -6.96 0.55
C LYS A 99 -4.68 -7.09 -0.26
N GLN A 100 -5.05 -6.04 -0.99
CA GLN A 100 -6.36 -5.89 -1.65
C GLN A 100 -7.51 -5.94 -0.63
N ASP A 101 -7.35 -5.20 0.46
CA ASP A 101 -8.33 -5.08 1.54
C ASP A 101 -8.62 -3.63 1.90
N ALA A 102 -9.90 -3.36 2.18
CA ALA A 102 -10.36 -2.16 2.85
C ALA A 102 -10.76 -2.52 4.28
N TYR A 103 -10.28 -1.79 5.28
CA TYR A 103 -10.55 -2.11 6.67
C TYR A 103 -10.54 -0.89 7.61
N VAL A 104 -11.17 -1.05 8.76
CA VAL A 104 -11.13 -0.12 9.91
C VAL A 104 -10.68 -0.91 11.13
N GLY A 105 -9.52 -0.57 11.69
CA GLY A 105 -8.91 -1.38 12.73
C GLY A 105 -8.64 -2.81 12.24
N SER A 106 -9.32 -3.81 12.80
CA SER A 106 -9.23 -5.22 12.39
C SER A 106 -10.47 -5.71 11.59
N ILE A 107 -11.42 -4.81 11.30
CA ILE A 107 -12.69 -5.16 10.65
C ILE A 107 -12.59 -4.88 9.15
N LEU A 108 -12.83 -5.91 8.33
CA LEU A 108 -12.88 -5.79 6.88
C LEU A 108 -14.11 -4.99 6.44
N LYS A 109 -13.89 -4.05 5.52
CA LYS A 109 -14.90 -3.13 4.97
C LYS A 109 -15.01 -3.22 3.45
N ASN A 110 -14.49 -4.28 2.82
CA ASN A 110 -14.49 -4.46 1.36
C ASN A 110 -15.90 -4.31 0.75
N ARG A 111 -16.94 -4.72 1.46
CA ARG A 111 -18.34 -4.60 1.00
C ARG A 111 -18.80 -3.15 0.78
N PHE A 112 -18.12 -2.18 1.36
CA PHE A 112 -18.42 -0.74 1.23
C PHE A 112 -17.59 -0.07 0.14
N MET A 113 -16.67 -0.80 -0.47
CA MET A 113 -15.82 -0.37 -1.55
C MET A 113 -16.27 -0.98 -2.87
N ASN A 114 -16.36 -0.18 -3.92
CA ASN A 114 -16.63 -0.61 -5.28
C ASN A 114 -15.58 -0.05 -6.22
N GLY A 115 -14.95 -0.91 -7.00
CA GLY A 115 -13.86 -0.56 -7.91
C GLY A 115 -12.56 -1.30 -7.60
N ASP A 116 -11.43 -0.72 -8.05
CA ASP A 116 -10.11 -1.32 -7.96
C ASP A 116 -9.27 -0.72 -6.84
N PHE A 117 -8.21 -1.42 -6.46
CA PHE A 117 -7.22 -0.88 -5.52
C PHE A 117 -6.21 0.02 -6.24
N PRO A 118 -5.85 1.19 -5.67
CA PRO A 118 -4.96 2.13 -6.32
C PRO A 118 -3.56 1.57 -6.51
N ILE A 119 -2.98 1.81 -7.69
CA ILE A 119 -1.60 1.48 -8.03
C ILE A 119 -0.90 2.76 -8.45
N PHE A 120 0.17 3.12 -7.76
CA PHE A 120 0.96 4.28 -8.12
C PHE A 120 1.98 3.93 -9.21
N GLN A 121 1.90 4.63 -10.32
CA GLN A 121 2.87 4.52 -11.39
C GLN A 121 4.21 5.13 -10.98
N LYS A 122 5.28 4.82 -11.71
CA LYS A 122 6.58 5.46 -11.55
C LYS A 122 6.44 6.98 -11.68
N GLY A 123 7.07 7.71 -10.77
CA GLY A 123 7.09 9.18 -10.80
C GLY A 123 5.89 9.81 -10.11
N LYS A 124 5.40 10.91 -10.66
CA LYS A 124 4.31 11.70 -10.10
C LYS A 124 2.96 11.00 -10.30
N ASN A 125 2.19 10.95 -9.23
CA ASN A 125 0.79 10.50 -9.24
C ASN A 125 -0.07 11.61 -8.66
N THR A 126 -1.09 12.03 -9.42
CA THR A 126 -2.05 13.05 -8.98
C THR A 126 -3.29 12.35 -8.42
N ILE A 127 -3.56 12.58 -7.15
CA ILE A 127 -4.69 12.04 -6.41
C ILE A 127 -5.73 13.15 -6.29
N SER A 128 -6.96 12.86 -6.64
CA SER A 128 -8.10 13.73 -6.46
C SER A 128 -9.31 12.93 -5.97
N TRP A 129 -10.37 13.62 -5.57
CA TRP A 129 -11.56 12.97 -5.02
C TRP A 129 -12.81 13.81 -5.22
N ASP A 130 -13.96 13.14 -5.13
CA ASP A 130 -15.24 13.77 -4.89
C ASP A 130 -15.78 13.30 -3.54
N GLY A 131 -16.63 14.08 -2.91
CA GLY A 131 -17.18 13.81 -1.59
C GLY A 131 -16.40 14.49 -0.48
N THR A 132 -16.74 14.18 0.76
CA THR A 132 -16.17 14.86 1.93
C THR A 132 -15.00 14.05 2.50
N ILE A 133 -13.78 14.54 2.25
CA ILE A 133 -12.54 14.03 2.83
C ILE A 133 -11.92 15.15 3.66
N THR A 134 -11.50 14.82 4.90
CA THR A 134 -10.88 15.77 5.82
C THR A 134 -9.37 15.56 5.95
N LYS A 135 -8.89 14.32 5.70
CA LYS A 135 -7.48 13.99 5.79
C LYS A 135 -7.15 12.75 4.97
N ILE A 136 -5.98 12.75 4.37
CA ILE A 136 -5.40 11.58 3.69
C ILE A 136 -4.00 11.30 4.23
N GLU A 137 -3.74 10.06 4.59
CA GLU A 137 -2.41 9.57 4.94
C GLU A 137 -2.03 8.47 3.94
N ILE A 138 -0.90 8.66 3.26
CA ILE A 138 -0.39 7.72 2.25
C ILE A 138 0.88 7.11 2.76
N SER A 139 0.96 5.80 2.72
CA SER A 139 2.15 5.01 3.03
C SER A 139 2.52 4.17 1.82
N ASN A 140 3.76 4.29 1.34
CA ASN A 140 4.21 3.60 0.14
C ASN A 140 5.65 3.11 0.26
N TYR A 141 5.88 1.87 -0.15
CA TYR A 141 7.21 1.33 -0.36
C TYR A 141 7.51 1.31 -1.85
N SER A 142 8.38 2.20 -2.30
CA SER A 142 8.85 2.19 -3.68
C SER A 142 9.55 0.88 -4.01
N ARG A 143 9.36 0.41 -5.25
CA ARG A 143 9.91 -0.86 -5.75
C ARG A 143 10.83 -0.65 -6.94
N TRP A 144 11.81 -1.53 -7.09
CA TRP A 144 12.75 -1.59 -8.22
C TRP A 144 12.89 -3.03 -8.70
N ILE A 145 13.07 -3.17 -9.98
CA ILE A 145 13.61 -4.38 -10.62
C ILE A 145 15.10 -4.26 -10.77
#